data_c1244990dac70d7841bd7626942e1cee
#
_entry.id   c1244990dac70d7841bd7626942e1cee
#
_cell.length_a   1.000
_cell.length_b   1.000
_cell.length_c   1.000
_cell.angle_alpha   90.00
_cell.angle_beta   90.00
_cell.angle_gamma   90.00
#
_symmetry.space_group_name_H-M   'P 1'
#
loop_
_entity.id
_entity.type
_entity.pdbx_description
1 polymer ?
#
loop_
_entity_poly.entity_id
_entity_poly.type
_entity_poly.pdbx_seq_one_letter_code
_entity_poly.pdbx_strand_id
1 'polypeptide(L)'
;MIYTIGGNNMSLLQKAKINKVSTNLSNYYYLIQGQQKTGKTTFARDFVLKVCNGDAEQGLLLAIGKEKGYKALDNIQAIDIETWKDFETIIKELVAGKGTEHNIKYVFIDTYDELVPLAEKEICRLSQIATGKPCKSLNSAFGGYGAGRIELRKLLTEKLDILNKHWGLFVIGHTKLKTIKEQGVLEDQEYQILSSNLNTDIHNVVGHKADVIATVVVEREVDDKRVASTKTNVYFRSNGFIEAGCRFKNIVEKVEFNADNFIKAIEDAIIDTASTPITREEIKKQATILETVEEDSTSSEESVEEVTTKKTQTELFAEIKPLYTQADTTKKIEVKNILKKYGQTKFDMTADVKMFEEVLEALR
;
A
#
# COMPACT_ATOMS: atom_id res chain seq x y z
N MET A 1 26.36 22.96 36.78
CA MET A 1 25.54 23.63 35.73
C MET A 1 24.73 22.52 35.02
N ILE A 2 23.50 22.33 35.44
CA ILE A 2 22.61 21.25 34.95
C ILE A 2 21.83 21.86 33.77
N TYR A 3 22.11 21.39 32.57
CA TYR A 3 21.31 21.76 31.41
C TYR A 3 20.00 20.94 31.41
N THR A 4 18.92 21.56 31.80
CA THR A 4 17.57 21.05 31.61
C THR A 4 17.21 21.27 30.14
N ILE A 5 17.28 20.22 29.31
CA ILE A 5 16.75 20.22 27.96
C ILE A 5 15.27 19.82 28.08
N GLY A 6 14.40 20.84 28.13
CA GLY A 6 12.96 20.68 28.06
C GLY A 6 12.50 20.48 26.62
N GLY A 7 12.53 19.28 26.13
CA GLY A 7 11.83 18.85 24.93
C GLY A 7 11.17 17.52 25.26
N ASN A 8 9.84 17.43 25.15
CA ASN A 8 9.06 16.21 25.33
C ASN A 8 9.40 15.18 24.23
N ASN A 9 10.65 14.72 24.17
CA ASN A 9 11.04 13.57 23.37
C ASN A 9 10.64 12.31 24.16
N MET A 10 9.41 11.81 23.93
CA MET A 10 9.04 10.49 24.40
C MET A 10 10.13 9.50 23.97
N SER A 11 10.66 8.75 24.94
CA SER A 11 11.61 7.67 24.67
C SER A 11 11.03 6.71 23.64
N LEU A 12 11.88 6.13 22.77
CA LEU A 12 11.42 5.12 21.79
C LEU A 12 10.69 3.95 22.47
N LEU A 13 11.09 3.58 23.70
CA LEU A 13 10.42 2.54 24.48
C LEU A 13 9.00 2.96 24.90
N GLN A 14 8.75 4.24 25.17
CA GLN A 14 7.41 4.75 25.49
C GLN A 14 6.47 4.72 24.28
N LYS A 15 6.99 4.61 23.05
CA LYS A 15 6.22 4.42 21.82
C LYS A 15 5.84 2.95 21.56
N ALA A 16 6.41 2.01 22.34
CA ALA A 16 6.07 0.60 22.23
C ALA A 16 4.61 0.37 22.64
N LYS A 17 3.86 -0.30 21.76
CA LYS A 17 2.46 -0.66 22.00
C LYS A 17 2.27 -2.16 21.83
N ILE A 18 1.37 -2.74 22.64
CA ILE A 18 0.92 -4.11 22.40
C ILE A 18 0.12 -4.12 21.10
N ASN A 19 0.58 -4.91 20.14
CA ASN A 19 -0.11 -5.05 18.85
C ASN A 19 -1.44 -5.79 19.04
N LYS A 20 -2.49 -5.31 18.36
CA LYS A 20 -3.77 -6.00 18.20
C LYS A 20 -3.98 -6.28 16.73
N VAL A 21 -4.48 -7.48 16.42
CA VAL A 21 -4.82 -7.85 15.04
C VAL A 21 -5.91 -6.91 14.53
N SER A 22 -5.69 -6.32 13.36
CA SER A 22 -6.68 -5.43 12.74
C SER A 22 -7.82 -6.25 12.15
N THR A 23 -9.03 -5.77 12.34
CA THR A 23 -10.23 -6.31 11.67
C THR A 23 -10.45 -5.70 10.30
N ASN A 24 -9.80 -4.58 10.01
CA ASN A 24 -9.90 -3.90 8.72
C ASN A 24 -8.98 -4.57 7.69
N LEU A 25 -9.57 -5.14 6.63
CA LEU A 25 -8.85 -5.81 5.55
C LEU A 25 -7.94 -4.86 4.75
N SER A 26 -8.20 -3.54 4.77
CA SER A 26 -7.32 -2.55 4.11
C SER A 26 -5.99 -2.33 4.83
N ASN A 27 -5.80 -2.88 6.02
CA ASN A 27 -4.53 -2.78 6.76
C ASN A 27 -3.53 -3.88 6.40
N TYR A 28 -3.85 -4.75 5.44
CA TYR A 28 -3.01 -5.88 5.07
C TYR A 28 -2.48 -5.78 3.65
N TYR A 29 -1.34 -6.45 3.45
CA TYR A 29 -0.66 -6.54 2.18
C TYR A 29 -0.84 -7.95 1.59
N TYR A 30 -1.38 -8.02 0.37
CA TYR A 30 -1.71 -9.25 -0.31
C TYR A 30 -0.88 -9.45 -1.57
N LEU A 31 -0.31 -10.63 -1.73
CA LEU A 31 0.23 -11.11 -3.00
C LEU A 31 -0.69 -12.20 -3.53
N ILE A 32 -1.36 -11.93 -4.66
CA ILE A 32 -2.22 -12.89 -5.35
C ILE A 32 -1.50 -13.36 -6.61
N GLN A 33 -1.08 -14.59 -6.64
CA GLN A 33 -0.36 -15.12 -7.79
C GLN A 33 -1.04 -16.36 -8.38
N GLY A 34 -0.83 -16.62 -9.66
CA GLY A 34 -1.45 -17.75 -10.36
C GLY A 34 -1.24 -17.68 -11.86
N GLN A 35 -1.57 -18.72 -12.59
CA GLN A 35 -1.47 -18.74 -14.04
C GLN A 35 -2.31 -17.63 -14.68
N GLN A 36 -1.98 -17.30 -15.93
CA GLN A 36 -2.78 -16.34 -16.70
C GLN A 36 -4.23 -16.82 -16.84
N LYS A 37 -5.16 -15.87 -16.90
CA LYS A 37 -6.60 -16.14 -17.11
C LYS A 37 -7.27 -17.01 -16.04
N THR A 38 -6.74 -17.05 -14.83
CA THR A 38 -7.36 -17.73 -13.68
C THR A 38 -8.37 -16.86 -12.92
N GLY A 39 -8.72 -15.68 -13.44
CA GLY A 39 -9.74 -14.81 -12.84
C GLY A 39 -9.22 -13.81 -11.80
N LYS A 40 -7.90 -13.54 -11.71
CA LYS A 40 -7.33 -12.63 -10.69
C LYS A 40 -7.86 -11.20 -10.79
N THR A 41 -7.96 -10.63 -12.00
CA THR A 41 -8.55 -9.30 -12.21
C THR A 41 -10.05 -9.27 -11.87
N THR A 42 -10.79 -10.32 -12.21
CA THR A 42 -12.20 -10.48 -11.82
C THR A 42 -12.35 -10.53 -10.30
N PHE A 43 -11.47 -11.29 -9.65
CA PHE A 43 -11.41 -11.36 -8.19
C PHE A 43 -11.16 -9.96 -7.57
N ALA A 44 -10.25 -9.15 -8.13
CA ALA A 44 -9.98 -7.81 -7.62
C ALA A 44 -11.25 -6.93 -7.61
N ARG A 45 -12.03 -6.95 -8.71
CA ARG A 45 -13.33 -6.29 -8.78
C ARG A 45 -14.31 -6.82 -7.74
N ASP A 46 -14.49 -8.14 -7.69
CA ASP A 46 -15.47 -8.78 -6.82
C ASP A 46 -15.12 -8.58 -5.35
N PHE A 47 -13.84 -8.59 -5.01
CA PHE A 47 -13.35 -8.28 -3.67
C PHE A 47 -13.78 -6.88 -3.23
N VAL A 48 -13.51 -5.84 -4.05
CA VAL A 48 -13.90 -4.46 -3.74
C VAL A 48 -15.41 -4.35 -3.57
N LEU A 49 -16.19 -4.86 -4.52
CA LEU A 49 -17.66 -4.80 -4.45
C LEU A 49 -18.20 -5.46 -3.18
N LYS A 50 -17.56 -6.53 -2.69
CA LYS A 50 -17.99 -7.23 -1.47
C LYS A 50 -17.62 -6.47 -0.19
N VAL A 51 -16.36 -6.02 -0.07
CA VAL A 51 -15.87 -5.37 1.15
C VAL A 51 -16.32 -3.90 1.26
N CYS A 52 -16.67 -3.27 0.13
CA CYS A 52 -17.08 -1.88 0.04
C CYS A 52 -18.59 -1.73 -0.28
N ASN A 53 -19.41 -2.71 0.09
CA ASN A 53 -20.89 -2.66 -0.03
C ASN A 53 -21.39 -2.30 -1.45
N GLY A 54 -20.68 -2.72 -2.49
CA GLY A 54 -21.02 -2.46 -3.89
C GLY A 54 -20.37 -1.21 -4.48
N ASP A 55 -19.65 -0.43 -3.70
CA ASP A 55 -18.96 0.77 -4.15
C ASP A 55 -17.63 0.41 -4.84
N ALA A 56 -17.63 0.48 -6.18
CA ALA A 56 -16.46 0.19 -7.01
C ALA A 56 -15.38 1.27 -6.92
N GLU A 57 -15.73 2.50 -6.53
CA GLU A 57 -14.80 3.64 -6.49
C GLU A 57 -13.79 3.52 -5.33
N GLN A 58 -14.10 2.71 -4.31
CA GLN A 58 -13.19 2.43 -3.20
C GLN A 58 -12.02 1.50 -3.56
N GLY A 59 -11.98 0.97 -4.77
CA GLY A 59 -10.87 0.17 -5.28
C GLY A 59 -10.28 0.77 -6.54
N LEU A 60 -8.96 0.87 -6.62
CA LEU A 60 -8.25 1.34 -7.80
C LEU A 60 -7.35 0.23 -8.37
N LEU A 61 -7.61 -0.17 -9.60
CA LEU A 61 -6.75 -1.10 -10.35
C LEU A 61 -5.73 -0.31 -11.18
N LEU A 62 -4.47 -0.51 -10.90
CA LEU A 62 -3.37 -0.05 -11.74
C LEU A 62 -3.07 -1.14 -12.77
N ALA A 63 -3.57 -0.98 -14.00
CA ALA A 63 -3.37 -1.91 -15.11
C ALA A 63 -2.03 -1.63 -15.77
N ILE A 64 -1.02 -2.46 -15.45
CA ILE A 64 0.36 -2.24 -15.85
C ILE A 64 0.64 -2.86 -17.23
N GLY A 65 1.24 -2.07 -18.11
CA GLY A 65 1.74 -2.56 -19.39
C GLY A 65 0.65 -2.99 -20.36
N LYS A 66 0.79 -4.21 -20.91
CA LYS A 66 -0.06 -4.70 -22.01
C LYS A 66 -1.26 -5.52 -21.55
N GLU A 67 -1.24 -6.04 -20.33
CA GLU A 67 -2.35 -6.82 -19.79
C GLU A 67 -3.48 -5.88 -19.33
N LYS A 68 -4.57 -5.89 -20.06
CA LYS A 68 -5.74 -5.03 -19.80
C LYS A 68 -7.00 -5.87 -19.60
N GLY A 69 -6.90 -6.86 -18.71
CA GLY A 69 -7.99 -7.81 -18.41
C GLY A 69 -9.26 -7.14 -17.89
N TYR A 70 -9.13 -5.97 -17.28
CA TYR A 70 -10.24 -5.19 -16.75
C TYR A 70 -11.24 -4.73 -17.83
N LYS A 71 -10.84 -4.62 -19.11
CA LYS A 71 -11.71 -4.19 -20.23
C LYS A 71 -12.90 -5.11 -20.48
N ALA A 72 -12.85 -6.33 -19.95
CA ALA A 72 -13.94 -7.30 -20.03
C ALA A 72 -14.83 -7.30 -18.77
N LEU A 73 -14.66 -6.32 -17.87
CA LEU A 73 -15.33 -6.27 -16.58
C LEU A 73 -16.05 -4.93 -16.40
N ASP A 74 -17.30 -4.99 -15.96
CA ASP A 74 -18.04 -3.82 -15.49
C ASP A 74 -17.73 -3.55 -14.01
N ASN A 75 -18.01 -2.34 -13.55
CA ASN A 75 -17.87 -1.94 -12.14
C ASN A 75 -16.47 -2.18 -11.57
N ILE A 76 -15.45 -1.68 -12.27
CA ILE A 76 -14.07 -1.65 -11.82
C ILE A 76 -13.44 -0.31 -12.18
N GLN A 77 -12.93 0.38 -11.18
CA GLN A 77 -12.15 1.60 -11.42
C GLN A 77 -10.72 1.21 -11.78
N ALA A 78 -10.28 1.55 -12.98
CA ALA A 78 -8.96 1.17 -13.48
C ALA A 78 -8.27 2.32 -14.20
N ILE A 79 -6.95 2.36 -14.08
CA ILE A 79 -6.09 3.29 -14.83
C ILE A 79 -4.97 2.52 -15.53
N ASP A 80 -4.72 2.87 -16.79
CA ASP A 80 -3.61 2.32 -17.57
C ASP A 80 -2.28 2.96 -17.17
N ILE A 81 -1.30 2.14 -16.84
CA ILE A 81 0.09 2.52 -16.51
C ILE A 81 1.01 1.96 -17.58
N GLU A 82 1.51 2.81 -18.46
CA GLU A 82 2.36 2.40 -19.59
C GLU A 82 3.85 2.67 -19.32
N THR A 83 4.15 3.63 -18.45
CA THR A 83 5.51 4.02 -18.10
C THR A 83 5.72 4.06 -16.58
N TRP A 84 6.99 3.97 -16.15
CA TRP A 84 7.34 4.17 -14.75
C TRP A 84 6.92 5.56 -14.23
N LYS A 85 6.98 6.57 -15.08
CA LYS A 85 6.56 7.93 -14.74
C LYS A 85 5.06 8.01 -14.43
N ASP A 86 4.23 7.26 -15.17
CA ASP A 86 2.78 7.19 -14.88
C ASP A 86 2.55 6.58 -13.51
N PHE A 87 3.26 5.48 -13.19
CA PHE A 87 3.20 4.84 -11.89
C PHE A 87 3.63 5.77 -10.75
N GLU A 88 4.70 6.55 -10.91
CA GLU A 88 5.10 7.55 -9.93
C GLU A 88 4.09 8.70 -9.81
N THR A 89 3.49 9.09 -10.92
CA THR A 89 2.52 10.19 -10.94
C THR A 89 1.26 9.82 -10.17
N ILE A 90 0.69 8.64 -10.43
CA ILE A 90 -0.50 8.20 -9.68
C ILE A 90 -0.23 8.04 -8.19
N ILE A 91 0.93 7.50 -7.78
CA ILE A 91 1.30 7.43 -6.36
C ILE A 91 1.35 8.82 -5.72
N LYS A 92 1.97 9.81 -6.40
CA LYS A 92 2.04 11.20 -5.90
C LYS A 92 0.66 11.82 -5.77
N GLU A 93 -0.22 11.59 -6.74
CA GLU A 93 -1.60 12.09 -6.71
C GLU A 93 -2.41 11.46 -5.58
N LEU A 94 -2.30 10.16 -5.39
CA LEU A 94 -2.93 9.44 -4.29
C LEU A 94 -2.47 9.99 -2.92
N VAL A 95 -1.16 10.13 -2.72
CA VAL A 95 -0.58 10.65 -1.45
C VAL A 95 -0.93 12.12 -1.23
N ALA A 96 -1.08 12.92 -2.29
CA ALA A 96 -1.45 14.34 -2.20
C ALA A 96 -2.93 14.57 -1.81
N GLY A 97 -3.68 13.53 -1.45
CA GLY A 97 -5.06 13.62 -0.99
C GLY A 97 -6.11 13.38 -2.06
N LYS A 98 -5.73 13.24 -3.35
CA LYS A 98 -6.70 12.90 -4.41
C LYS A 98 -7.32 11.52 -4.21
N GLY A 99 -6.61 10.60 -3.53
CA GLY A 99 -7.16 9.31 -3.14
C GLY A 99 -8.28 9.42 -2.09
N THR A 100 -8.23 10.47 -1.26
CA THR A 100 -9.27 10.75 -0.25
C THR A 100 -10.51 11.33 -0.91
N GLU A 101 -10.36 12.19 -1.94
CA GLU A 101 -11.49 12.72 -2.72
C GLU A 101 -12.30 11.60 -3.39
N HIS A 102 -11.63 10.47 -3.72
CA HIS A 102 -12.25 9.28 -4.32
C HIS A 102 -12.50 8.16 -3.32
N ASN A 103 -12.25 8.37 -2.02
CA ASN A 103 -12.43 7.39 -0.94
C ASN A 103 -11.80 6.01 -1.23
N ILE A 104 -10.62 6.00 -1.88
CA ILE A 104 -9.92 4.76 -2.26
C ILE A 104 -9.40 4.07 -0.99
N LYS A 105 -9.83 2.82 -0.77
CA LYS A 105 -9.38 1.96 0.34
C LYS A 105 -8.40 0.87 -0.11
N TYR A 106 -8.51 0.43 -1.37
CA TYR A 106 -7.72 -0.67 -1.92
C TYR A 106 -7.05 -0.29 -3.22
N VAL A 107 -5.77 -0.64 -3.36
CA VAL A 107 -5.00 -0.47 -4.59
C VAL A 107 -4.53 -1.83 -5.08
N PHE A 108 -4.78 -2.12 -6.36
CA PHE A 108 -4.40 -3.35 -7.02
C PHE A 108 -3.34 -3.05 -8.08
N ILE A 109 -2.24 -3.77 -8.10
CA ILE A 109 -1.22 -3.73 -9.15
C ILE A 109 -1.39 -4.97 -10.03
N ASP A 110 -1.85 -4.78 -11.25
CA ASP A 110 -2.14 -5.86 -12.21
C ASP A 110 -1.41 -5.61 -13.55
N THR A 111 -0.21 -6.19 -13.76
CA THR A 111 0.49 -7.17 -12.92
C THR A 111 1.87 -6.67 -12.49
N TYR A 112 2.38 -7.28 -11.41
CA TYR A 112 3.74 -6.99 -10.93
C TYR A 112 4.81 -7.45 -11.93
N ASP A 113 4.53 -8.54 -12.67
CA ASP A 113 5.39 -9.03 -13.73
C ASP A 113 5.63 -7.99 -14.84
N GLU A 114 4.64 -7.14 -15.14
CA GLU A 114 4.76 -6.04 -16.11
C GLU A 114 5.32 -4.75 -15.46
N LEU A 115 5.17 -4.55 -14.15
CA LEU A 115 5.74 -3.41 -13.44
C LEU A 115 7.27 -3.49 -13.36
N VAL A 116 7.84 -4.68 -13.16
CA VAL A 116 9.27 -4.89 -13.03
C VAL A 116 10.04 -4.40 -14.29
N PRO A 117 9.65 -4.75 -15.53
CA PRO A 117 10.30 -4.21 -16.74
C PRO A 117 10.25 -2.68 -16.86
N LEU A 118 9.18 -2.03 -16.37
CA LEU A 118 9.11 -0.57 -16.34
C LEU A 118 10.13 0.02 -15.35
N ALA A 119 10.24 -0.58 -14.17
CA ALA A 119 11.23 -0.21 -13.17
C ALA A 119 12.68 -0.45 -13.67
N GLU A 120 12.95 -1.55 -14.38
CA GLU A 120 14.27 -1.84 -14.96
C GLU A 120 14.69 -0.78 -15.99
N LYS A 121 13.77 -0.33 -16.84
CA LYS A 121 14.02 0.77 -17.79
C LYS A 121 14.35 2.07 -17.05
N GLU A 122 13.64 2.35 -15.97
CA GLU A 122 13.90 3.53 -15.14
C GLU A 122 15.26 3.47 -14.46
N ILE A 123 15.67 2.30 -13.92
CA ILE A 123 17.01 2.11 -13.35
C ILE A 123 18.09 2.35 -14.40
N CYS A 124 17.91 1.88 -15.65
CA CYS A 124 18.85 2.16 -16.74
C CYS A 124 18.90 3.67 -17.05
N ARG A 125 17.77 4.37 -17.09
CA ARG A 125 17.70 5.82 -17.28
C ARG A 125 18.43 6.58 -16.17
N LEU A 126 18.18 6.22 -14.91
CA LEU A 126 18.83 6.83 -13.74
C LEU A 126 20.35 6.58 -13.75
N SER A 127 20.77 5.36 -14.10
CA SER A 127 22.19 5.01 -14.27
C SER A 127 22.85 5.87 -15.33
N GLN A 128 22.20 6.07 -16.48
CA GLN A 128 22.74 6.92 -17.54
C GLN A 128 22.89 8.38 -17.09
N ILE A 129 21.95 8.92 -16.35
CA ILE A 129 22.04 10.27 -15.79
C ILE A 129 23.21 10.36 -14.80
N ALA A 130 23.32 9.39 -13.88
CA ALA A 130 24.33 9.42 -12.83
C ALA A 130 25.77 9.20 -13.34
N THR A 131 25.93 8.36 -14.37
CA THR A 131 27.26 7.96 -14.85
C THR A 131 27.70 8.65 -16.15
N GLY A 132 26.79 9.31 -16.86
CA GLY A 132 27.01 9.86 -18.19
C GLY A 132 27.22 8.79 -19.29
N LYS A 133 27.07 7.51 -18.98
CA LYS A 133 27.29 6.39 -19.90
C LYS A 133 25.99 5.72 -20.31
N PRO A 134 25.84 5.27 -21.57
CA PRO A 134 24.67 4.52 -21.99
C PRO A 134 24.48 3.26 -21.14
N CYS A 135 23.27 3.03 -20.65
CA CYS A 135 22.89 1.81 -19.94
C CYS A 135 21.96 0.97 -20.82
N LYS A 136 22.41 -0.22 -21.24
CA LYS A 136 21.65 -1.11 -22.12
C LYS A 136 20.87 -2.18 -21.37
N SER A 137 21.23 -2.46 -20.13
CA SER A 137 20.61 -3.51 -19.32
C SER A 137 20.81 -3.26 -17.83
N LEU A 138 19.95 -3.84 -17.02
CA LEU A 138 20.05 -3.81 -15.56
C LEU A 138 21.43 -4.26 -15.06
N ASN A 139 22.03 -5.28 -15.72
CA ASN A 139 23.34 -5.81 -15.31
C ASN A 139 24.48 -4.81 -15.55
N SER A 140 24.34 -3.86 -16.47
CA SER A 140 25.34 -2.83 -16.75
C SER A 140 25.09 -1.53 -15.99
N ALA A 141 23.95 -1.41 -15.30
CA ALA A 141 23.59 -0.21 -14.57
C ALA A 141 24.55 0.07 -13.41
N PHE A 142 24.86 1.36 -13.20
CA PHE A 142 25.72 1.87 -12.12
C PHE A 142 27.08 1.19 -12.03
N GLY A 143 27.66 0.81 -13.18
CA GLY A 143 28.98 0.18 -13.26
C GLY A 143 28.96 -1.35 -13.15
N GLY A 144 27.79 -1.97 -13.08
CA GLY A 144 27.64 -3.44 -13.03
C GLY A 144 27.75 -4.02 -11.63
N TYR A 145 28.32 -5.24 -11.51
CA TYR A 145 28.51 -5.97 -10.25
C TYR A 145 27.25 -6.08 -9.36
N GLY A 146 26.06 -6.12 -9.97
CA GLY A 146 24.80 -6.24 -9.26
C GLY A 146 24.22 -4.92 -8.72
N ALA A 147 24.89 -3.78 -8.90
CA ALA A 147 24.42 -2.47 -8.41
C ALA A 147 23.03 -2.13 -8.96
N GLY A 148 22.78 -2.36 -10.26
CA GLY A 148 21.46 -2.13 -10.86
C GLY A 148 20.34 -2.93 -10.19
N ARG A 149 20.59 -4.19 -9.80
CA ARG A 149 19.59 -5.02 -9.09
C ARG A 149 19.30 -4.51 -7.68
N ILE A 150 20.33 -3.99 -7.00
CA ILE A 150 20.17 -3.38 -5.68
C ILE A 150 19.28 -2.14 -5.79
N GLU A 151 19.55 -1.26 -6.74
CA GLU A 151 18.75 -0.05 -6.95
C GLU A 151 17.32 -0.37 -7.42
N LEU A 152 17.14 -1.39 -8.27
CA LEU A 152 15.81 -1.86 -8.67
C LEU A 152 14.97 -2.30 -7.44
N ARG A 153 15.55 -3.12 -6.56
CA ARG A 153 14.85 -3.55 -5.34
C ARG A 153 14.51 -2.37 -4.43
N LYS A 154 15.42 -1.41 -4.25
CA LYS A 154 15.16 -0.19 -3.46
C LYS A 154 14.00 0.60 -4.07
N LEU A 155 14.03 0.83 -5.38
CA LEU A 155 13.02 1.58 -6.11
C LEU A 155 11.62 0.95 -5.96
N LEU A 156 11.52 -0.36 -6.21
CA LEU A 156 10.27 -1.11 -6.05
C LEU A 156 9.79 -1.09 -4.60
N THR A 157 10.71 -1.36 -3.65
CA THR A 157 10.39 -1.36 -2.22
C THR A 157 9.82 -0.03 -1.76
N GLU A 158 10.47 1.09 -2.12
CA GLU A 158 10.02 2.44 -1.75
C GLU A 158 8.60 2.73 -2.23
N LYS A 159 8.30 2.44 -3.49
CA LYS A 159 6.98 2.75 -4.06
C LYS A 159 5.87 1.85 -3.49
N LEU A 160 6.15 0.57 -3.33
CA LEU A 160 5.18 -0.37 -2.74
C LEU A 160 4.93 -0.07 -1.25
N ASP A 161 5.96 0.37 -0.50
CA ASP A 161 5.80 0.77 0.90
C ASP A 161 4.92 2.00 1.06
N ILE A 162 5.05 2.97 0.16
CA ILE A 162 4.18 4.15 0.14
C ILE A 162 2.72 3.71 -0.04
N LEU A 163 2.44 2.84 -1.01
CA LEU A 163 1.09 2.34 -1.25
C LEU A 163 0.55 1.55 -0.05
N ASN A 164 1.33 0.59 0.46
CA ASN A 164 0.90 -0.25 1.59
C ASN A 164 0.71 0.52 2.90
N LYS A 165 1.36 1.67 3.06
CA LYS A 165 1.22 2.52 4.25
C LYS A 165 -0.18 3.15 4.36
N HIS A 166 -0.83 3.39 3.23
CA HIS A 166 -2.06 4.16 3.17
C HIS A 166 -3.28 3.37 2.69
N TRP A 167 -3.07 2.27 1.96
CA TRP A 167 -4.14 1.46 1.35
C TRP A 167 -3.92 -0.02 1.56
N GLY A 168 -5.00 -0.79 1.54
CA GLY A 168 -4.92 -2.23 1.38
C GLY A 168 -4.30 -2.53 0.01
N LEU A 169 -3.08 -3.07 0.02
CA LEU A 169 -2.32 -3.27 -1.21
C LEU A 169 -2.43 -4.71 -1.71
N PHE A 170 -2.95 -4.87 -2.91
CA PHE A 170 -2.96 -6.14 -3.63
C PHE A 170 -1.96 -6.11 -4.79
N VAL A 171 -0.99 -6.99 -4.75
CA VAL A 171 -0.05 -7.20 -5.86
C VAL A 171 -0.43 -8.49 -6.56
N ILE A 172 -0.78 -8.38 -7.84
CA ILE A 172 -1.16 -9.53 -8.68
C ILE A 172 0.05 -9.93 -9.53
N GLY A 173 0.38 -11.22 -9.49
CA GLY A 173 1.51 -11.78 -10.24
C GLY A 173 1.18 -13.09 -10.94
N HIS A 174 2.11 -13.55 -11.76
CA HIS A 174 2.03 -14.82 -12.45
C HIS A 174 2.90 -15.89 -11.79
N THR A 175 2.49 -17.15 -11.96
CA THR A 175 3.25 -18.31 -11.50
C THR A 175 3.79 -19.12 -12.68
N LYS A 176 4.89 -19.80 -12.42
CA LYS A 176 5.47 -20.85 -13.28
C LYS A 176 5.95 -22.01 -12.44
N LEU A 177 6.09 -23.16 -13.08
CA LEU A 177 6.76 -24.32 -12.47
C LEU A 177 8.27 -24.04 -12.39
N LYS A 178 8.85 -24.21 -11.22
CA LYS A 178 10.30 -24.18 -10.98
C LYS A 178 10.74 -25.55 -10.49
N THR A 179 11.84 -26.06 -11.03
CA THR A 179 12.48 -27.27 -10.54
C THR A 179 13.38 -26.93 -9.37
N ILE A 180 13.21 -27.63 -8.26
CA ILE A 180 14.01 -27.51 -7.04
C ILE A 180 14.81 -28.78 -6.86
N LYS A 181 16.11 -28.62 -6.57
CA LYS A 181 17.03 -29.68 -6.18
C LYS A 181 17.26 -29.59 -4.67
N GLU A 182 16.92 -30.62 -3.93
CA GLU A 182 17.27 -30.67 -2.52
C GLU A 182 18.78 -30.94 -2.35
N GLN A 183 19.47 -30.14 -1.52
CA GLN A 183 20.86 -30.36 -1.19
C GLN A 183 20.97 -31.58 -0.25
N GLY A 184 21.82 -32.53 -0.63
CA GLY A 184 22.12 -33.71 0.21
C GLY A 184 21.28 -34.95 -0.11
N VAL A 185 20.43 -34.92 -1.11
CA VAL A 185 19.68 -36.07 -1.63
C VAL A 185 20.33 -36.56 -2.93
N LEU A 186 20.27 -37.86 -3.23
CA LEU A 186 20.81 -38.45 -4.44
C LEU A 186 20.30 -37.72 -5.70
N GLU A 187 21.10 -37.65 -6.74
CA GLU A 187 20.95 -36.79 -7.94
C GLU A 187 19.58 -36.85 -8.67
N ASP A 188 18.72 -37.80 -8.34
CA ASP A 188 17.44 -38.06 -9.02
C ASP A 188 16.21 -37.49 -8.30
N GLN A 189 16.35 -36.73 -7.22
CA GLN A 189 15.21 -36.20 -6.49
C GLN A 189 15.02 -34.69 -6.73
N GLU A 190 14.68 -34.38 -7.98
CA GLU A 190 14.18 -33.07 -8.35
C GLU A 190 12.65 -33.07 -8.23
N TYR A 191 12.08 -32.03 -7.62
CA TYR A 191 10.64 -31.82 -7.64
C TYR A 191 10.29 -30.44 -8.20
N GLN A 192 9.06 -30.32 -8.70
CA GLN A 192 8.57 -29.07 -9.25
C GLN A 192 7.66 -28.37 -8.25
N ILE A 193 7.88 -27.06 -8.09
CA ILE A 193 7.02 -26.19 -7.29
C ILE A 193 6.40 -25.12 -8.19
N LEU A 194 5.13 -24.87 -8.02
CA LEU A 194 4.42 -23.74 -8.60
C LEU A 194 4.76 -22.50 -7.77
N SER A 195 5.50 -21.57 -8.33
CA SER A 195 6.03 -20.40 -7.65
C SER A 195 5.95 -19.18 -8.57
N SER A 196 6.27 -17.99 -8.06
CA SER A 196 6.30 -16.75 -8.85
C SER A 196 7.10 -16.89 -10.14
N ASN A 197 6.61 -16.26 -11.21
CA ASN A 197 7.32 -16.19 -12.50
C ASN A 197 8.60 -15.34 -12.40
N LEU A 198 8.69 -14.43 -11.44
CA LEU A 198 9.80 -13.52 -11.23
C LEU A 198 11.03 -14.22 -10.61
N ASN A 199 12.18 -13.58 -10.73
CA ASN A 199 13.38 -13.99 -10.00
C ASN A 199 13.15 -13.84 -8.49
N THR A 200 13.77 -14.70 -7.70
CA THR A 200 13.56 -14.78 -6.24
C THR A 200 13.81 -13.45 -5.53
N ASP A 201 14.86 -12.72 -5.89
CA ASP A 201 15.22 -11.44 -5.27
C ASP A 201 14.17 -10.33 -5.54
N ILE A 202 13.51 -10.35 -6.69
CA ILE A 202 12.45 -9.42 -7.06
C ILE A 202 11.11 -9.86 -6.45
N HIS A 203 10.82 -11.17 -6.48
CA HIS A 203 9.65 -11.71 -5.80
C HIS A 203 9.67 -11.39 -4.29
N ASN A 204 10.82 -11.49 -3.65
CA ASN A 204 11.01 -11.23 -2.24
C ASN A 204 10.75 -9.76 -1.82
N VAL A 205 10.79 -8.81 -2.75
CA VAL A 205 10.39 -7.41 -2.47
C VAL A 205 8.95 -7.36 -1.99
N VAL A 206 8.09 -8.18 -2.57
CA VAL A 206 6.67 -8.31 -2.18
C VAL A 206 6.50 -9.42 -1.14
N GLY A 207 7.03 -10.60 -1.41
CA GLY A 207 6.79 -11.81 -0.61
C GLY A 207 7.17 -11.69 0.87
N HIS A 208 8.29 -11.01 1.18
CA HIS A 208 8.69 -10.81 2.58
C HIS A 208 7.76 -9.86 3.36
N LYS A 209 7.05 -8.98 2.67
CA LYS A 209 6.19 -7.96 3.28
C LYS A 209 4.73 -8.37 3.29
N ALA A 210 4.31 -9.16 2.31
CA ALA A 210 2.94 -9.62 2.22
C ALA A 210 2.51 -10.37 3.49
N ASP A 211 1.33 -10.01 3.99
CA ASP A 211 0.68 -10.71 5.09
C ASP A 211 0.05 -12.01 4.61
N VAL A 212 -0.37 -12.00 3.34
CA VAL A 212 -0.99 -13.13 2.66
C VAL A 212 -0.36 -13.31 1.29
N ILE A 213 0.24 -14.47 1.05
CA ILE A 213 0.67 -14.95 -0.26
C ILE A 213 -0.33 -16.03 -0.68
N ALA A 214 -1.25 -15.67 -1.56
CA ALA A 214 -2.32 -16.53 -2.03
C ALA A 214 -2.03 -17.00 -3.45
N THR A 215 -1.98 -18.31 -3.67
CA THR A 215 -1.67 -18.89 -4.98
C THR A 215 -2.90 -19.57 -5.56
N VAL A 216 -3.32 -19.04 -6.72
CA VAL A 216 -4.50 -19.52 -7.46
C VAL A 216 -4.09 -20.65 -8.40
N VAL A 217 -4.73 -21.78 -8.26
CA VAL A 217 -4.44 -23.01 -9.01
C VAL A 217 -5.71 -23.60 -9.60
N VAL A 218 -5.65 -24.00 -10.88
CA VAL A 218 -6.71 -24.78 -11.52
C VAL A 218 -6.41 -26.26 -11.29
N GLU A 219 -7.17 -26.88 -10.40
CA GLU A 219 -7.08 -28.31 -10.13
C GLU A 219 -7.98 -29.10 -11.09
N ARG A 220 -7.51 -30.28 -11.49
CA ARG A 220 -8.26 -31.21 -12.33
C ARG A 220 -8.65 -32.41 -11.52
N GLU A 221 -9.93 -32.67 -11.47
CA GLU A 221 -10.45 -33.95 -10.94
C GLU A 221 -10.43 -34.95 -12.08
N VAL A 222 -9.79 -36.08 -11.85
CA VAL A 222 -9.66 -37.17 -12.84
C VAL A 222 -10.49 -38.34 -12.37
N ASP A 223 -11.46 -38.78 -13.19
CA ASP A 223 -12.23 -39.98 -13.02
C ASP A 223 -11.95 -40.92 -14.18
N ASP A 224 -11.74 -42.20 -13.89
CA ASP A 224 -11.44 -43.27 -14.90
C ASP A 224 -10.43 -42.84 -15.99
N LYS A 225 -9.35 -42.13 -15.60
CA LYS A 225 -8.30 -41.59 -16.47
C LYS A 225 -8.74 -40.45 -17.41
N ARG A 226 -9.89 -39.88 -17.18
CA ARG A 226 -10.38 -38.68 -17.88
C ARG A 226 -10.57 -37.53 -16.94
N VAL A 227 -10.32 -36.30 -17.42
CA VAL A 227 -10.61 -35.09 -16.65
C VAL A 227 -12.14 -34.97 -16.55
N ALA A 228 -12.69 -35.20 -15.34
CA ALA A 228 -14.12 -35.09 -15.09
C ALA A 228 -14.54 -33.64 -14.86
N SER A 229 -13.75 -32.88 -14.09
CA SER A 229 -14.03 -31.48 -13.81
C SER A 229 -12.75 -30.70 -13.54
N THR A 230 -12.89 -29.35 -13.56
CA THR A 230 -11.82 -28.44 -13.13
C THR A 230 -12.37 -27.51 -12.06
N LYS A 231 -11.60 -27.33 -10.98
CA LYS A 231 -11.91 -26.35 -9.92
C LYS A 231 -10.77 -25.37 -9.79
N THR A 232 -11.07 -24.09 -9.67
CA THR A 232 -10.08 -23.07 -9.37
C THR A 232 -10.07 -22.84 -7.87
N ASN A 233 -8.95 -23.15 -7.22
CA ASN A 233 -8.75 -23.00 -5.79
C ASN A 233 -7.67 -21.95 -5.52
N VAL A 234 -7.77 -21.29 -4.37
CA VAL A 234 -6.71 -20.43 -3.83
C VAL A 234 -6.10 -21.07 -2.60
N TYR A 235 -4.78 -21.18 -2.59
CA TYR A 235 -3.98 -21.72 -1.51
C TYR A 235 -3.41 -20.61 -0.64
N PHE A 236 -3.53 -20.73 0.66
CA PHE A 236 -2.96 -19.84 1.68
C PHE A 236 -1.79 -20.48 2.43
N ARG A 237 -1.58 -21.78 2.26
CA ARG A 237 -0.47 -22.54 2.84
C ARG A 237 0.26 -23.31 1.76
N SER A 238 1.57 -23.33 1.86
CA SER A 238 2.40 -24.18 1.01
C SER A 238 2.19 -25.67 1.38
N ASN A 239 2.15 -26.50 0.35
CA ASN A 239 2.06 -27.97 0.51
C ASN A 239 3.25 -28.71 -0.12
N GLY A 240 4.38 -28.00 -0.33
CA GLY A 240 5.57 -28.54 -0.98
C GLY A 240 5.57 -28.43 -2.50
N PHE A 241 4.40 -28.34 -3.15
CA PHE A 241 4.27 -28.20 -4.61
C PHE A 241 3.76 -26.82 -5.03
N ILE A 242 3.22 -26.05 -4.10
CA ILE A 242 2.65 -24.73 -4.32
C ILE A 242 3.24 -23.79 -3.29
N GLU A 243 3.83 -22.69 -3.77
CA GLU A 243 4.31 -21.60 -2.91
C GLU A 243 3.12 -20.76 -2.47
N ALA A 244 2.80 -20.77 -1.20
CA ALA A 244 1.79 -19.93 -0.56
C ALA A 244 2.18 -19.69 0.89
N GLY A 245 1.62 -18.67 1.53
CA GLY A 245 1.93 -18.36 2.92
C GLY A 245 1.00 -17.31 3.50
N CYS A 246 0.80 -17.35 4.81
CA CYS A 246 0.00 -16.37 5.50
C CYS A 246 0.52 -16.18 6.91
N ARG A 247 0.52 -14.92 7.40
CA ARG A 247 0.92 -14.59 8.78
C ARG A 247 -0.12 -15.02 9.81
N PHE A 248 -1.38 -15.19 9.41
CA PHE A 248 -2.42 -15.71 10.30
C PHE A 248 -2.22 -17.20 10.52
N LYS A 249 -1.98 -17.60 11.78
CA LYS A 249 -1.60 -18.97 12.12
C LYS A 249 -2.63 -20.02 11.70
N ASN A 250 -3.90 -19.75 11.89
CA ASN A 250 -4.99 -20.70 11.74
C ASN A 250 -5.78 -20.58 10.43
N ILE A 251 -5.19 -19.90 9.41
CA ILE A 251 -5.84 -19.81 8.11
C ILE A 251 -5.99 -21.21 7.48
N VAL A 252 -7.11 -21.47 6.82
CA VAL A 252 -7.34 -22.69 6.06
C VAL A 252 -6.29 -22.87 4.97
N GLU A 253 -5.98 -24.11 4.60
CA GLU A 253 -4.97 -24.38 3.57
C GLU A 253 -5.40 -23.85 2.21
N LYS A 254 -6.65 -24.16 1.80
CA LYS A 254 -7.21 -23.70 0.52
C LYS A 254 -8.73 -23.55 0.59
N VAL A 255 -9.25 -22.73 -0.31
CA VAL A 255 -10.69 -22.60 -0.59
C VAL A 255 -10.92 -22.46 -2.09
N GLU A 256 -12.16 -22.65 -2.56
CA GLU A 256 -12.53 -22.29 -3.93
C GLU A 256 -12.30 -20.80 -4.18
N PHE A 257 -11.69 -20.47 -5.32
CA PHE A 257 -11.28 -19.10 -5.64
C PHE A 257 -12.45 -18.22 -6.06
N ASN A 258 -12.98 -17.50 -5.12
CA ASN A 258 -13.91 -16.39 -5.30
C ASN A 258 -13.76 -15.39 -4.13
N ALA A 259 -14.33 -14.20 -4.27
CA ALA A 259 -14.19 -13.14 -3.28
C ALA A 259 -14.81 -13.51 -1.92
N ASP A 260 -15.99 -14.15 -1.91
CA ASP A 260 -16.70 -14.52 -0.68
C ASP A 260 -15.87 -15.49 0.17
N ASN A 261 -15.36 -16.56 -0.44
CA ASN A 261 -14.57 -17.57 0.25
C ASN A 261 -13.22 -17.01 0.71
N PHE A 262 -12.59 -16.14 -0.10
CA PHE A 262 -11.32 -15.50 0.25
C PHE A 262 -11.49 -14.57 1.45
N ILE A 263 -12.47 -13.66 1.43
CA ILE A 263 -12.78 -12.75 2.52
C ILE A 263 -13.09 -13.54 3.80
N LYS A 264 -13.97 -14.55 3.68
CA LYS A 264 -14.33 -15.41 4.81
C LYS A 264 -13.10 -16.11 5.42
N ALA A 265 -12.20 -16.65 4.61
CA ALA A 265 -10.99 -17.32 5.09
C ALA A 265 -10.09 -16.37 5.89
N ILE A 266 -9.91 -15.11 5.40
CA ILE A 266 -9.12 -14.09 6.10
C ILE A 266 -9.82 -13.63 7.39
N GLU A 267 -11.13 -13.36 7.36
CA GLU A 267 -11.90 -12.96 8.53
C GLU A 267 -11.86 -14.03 9.64
N ASP A 268 -12.06 -15.31 9.27
CA ASP A 268 -11.97 -16.43 10.22
C ASP A 268 -10.58 -16.51 10.85
N ALA A 269 -9.53 -16.34 10.05
CA ALA A 269 -8.15 -16.35 10.54
C ALA A 269 -7.83 -15.14 11.45
N ILE A 270 -8.42 -13.96 11.19
CA ILE A 270 -8.34 -12.79 12.06
C ILE A 270 -9.02 -13.08 13.40
N ILE A 271 -10.24 -13.63 13.38
CA ILE A 271 -11.02 -13.98 14.59
C ILE A 271 -10.23 -14.99 15.45
N ASP A 272 -9.69 -16.03 14.82
CA ASP A 272 -8.93 -17.07 15.52
C ASP A 272 -7.57 -16.57 16.08
N THR A 273 -7.01 -15.52 15.48
CA THR A 273 -5.73 -14.94 15.93
C THR A 273 -5.92 -13.89 17.01
N ALA A 274 -7.10 -13.28 17.11
CA ALA A 274 -7.38 -12.20 18.04
C ALA A 274 -7.34 -12.68 19.51
N SER A 275 -6.62 -11.95 20.36
CA SER A 275 -6.50 -12.26 21.80
C SER A 275 -7.80 -12.01 22.59
N THR A 276 -8.69 -11.17 22.07
CA THR A 276 -10.03 -10.92 22.57
C THR A 276 -11.05 -11.45 21.59
N PRO A 277 -12.12 -12.12 22.04
CA PRO A 277 -13.16 -12.60 21.12
C PRO A 277 -13.69 -11.46 20.26
N ILE A 278 -13.58 -11.58 18.97
CA ILE A 278 -14.10 -10.66 17.96
C ILE A 278 -15.15 -11.42 17.15
N THR A 279 -16.30 -10.81 16.91
CA THR A 279 -17.35 -11.39 16.08
C THR A 279 -17.26 -10.84 14.64
N ARG A 280 -17.79 -11.58 13.67
CA ARG A 280 -17.89 -11.10 12.28
C ARG A 280 -18.74 -9.83 12.15
N GLU A 281 -19.75 -9.68 13.02
CA GLU A 281 -20.57 -8.47 13.05
C GLU A 281 -19.76 -7.24 13.49
N GLU A 282 -18.80 -7.41 14.41
CA GLU A 282 -17.89 -6.34 14.81
C GLU A 282 -16.91 -5.98 13.70
N ILE A 283 -16.42 -6.96 12.93
CA ILE A 283 -15.58 -6.72 11.75
C ILE A 283 -16.35 -5.85 10.74
N LYS A 284 -17.59 -6.22 10.43
CA LYS A 284 -18.46 -5.46 9.50
C LYS A 284 -18.82 -4.07 10.04
N LYS A 285 -19.14 -3.96 11.34
CA LYS A 285 -19.46 -2.67 11.98
C LYS A 285 -18.28 -1.70 12.01
N GLN A 286 -17.07 -2.17 12.25
CA GLN A 286 -15.88 -1.32 12.21
C GLN A 286 -15.58 -0.81 10.80
N ALA A 287 -15.83 -1.59 9.76
CA ALA A 287 -15.78 -1.13 8.38
C ALA A 287 -16.82 -0.02 8.12
N THR A 288 -18.02 -0.13 8.69
CA THR A 288 -19.13 0.84 8.53
C THR A 288 -18.96 2.09 9.42
N ILE A 289 -18.43 1.96 10.64
CA ILE A 289 -18.20 3.10 11.56
C ILE A 289 -17.12 4.05 11.00
N LEU A 290 -16.13 3.53 10.29
CA LEU A 290 -15.18 4.38 9.57
C LEU A 290 -15.85 5.17 8.44
N GLU A 291 -16.91 4.63 7.82
CA GLU A 291 -17.74 5.35 6.84
C GLU A 291 -18.61 6.44 7.50
N THR A 292 -19.16 6.19 8.67
CA THR A 292 -20.05 7.17 9.36
C THR A 292 -19.29 8.30 10.07
N VAL A 293 -18.04 8.11 10.44
CA VAL A 293 -17.21 9.18 11.02
C VAL A 293 -16.74 10.17 9.93
N GLU A 294 -16.70 9.75 8.66
CA GLU A 294 -16.43 10.64 7.53
C GLU A 294 -17.70 11.32 6.98
N GLU A 295 -18.88 10.71 7.09
CA GLU A 295 -20.16 11.31 6.64
C GLU A 295 -20.82 12.26 7.65
N ASP A 296 -20.57 12.13 8.96
CA ASP A 296 -21.14 13.02 9.99
C ASP A 296 -20.43 14.38 10.11
N SER A 297 -19.55 14.73 9.19
CA SER A 297 -19.03 16.10 9.08
C SER A 297 -19.90 17.04 8.23
N THR A 298 -21.06 16.57 7.72
CA THR A 298 -22.02 17.41 6.96
C THR A 298 -23.46 17.08 7.34
N SER A 299 -23.91 17.46 8.52
CA SER A 299 -25.27 17.92 8.87
C SER A 299 -25.64 17.56 10.32
N SER A 300 -25.49 18.49 11.22
CA SER A 300 -26.45 18.79 12.29
C SER A 300 -26.03 20.08 13.00
N GLU A 301 -26.69 21.15 12.62
CA GLU A 301 -26.88 22.31 13.53
C GLU A 301 -27.74 21.83 14.68
N GLU A 302 -27.19 21.83 15.89
CA GLU A 302 -27.79 22.41 17.11
C GLU A 302 -26.98 22.00 18.35
N SER A 303 -26.68 23.03 19.07
CA SER A 303 -26.19 23.18 20.44
C SER A 303 -24.70 23.39 20.64
N VAL A 304 -24.44 24.65 20.82
CA VAL A 304 -23.20 25.34 21.17
C VAL A 304 -22.58 24.80 22.46
N GLU A 305 -21.38 24.23 22.32
CA GLU A 305 -20.27 24.48 23.23
C GLU A 305 -18.99 24.66 22.37
N GLU A 306 -18.37 25.82 22.54
CA GLU A 306 -17.23 26.33 21.78
C GLU A 306 -16.02 25.39 21.86
N VAL A 307 -15.83 24.51 20.86
CA VAL A 307 -14.54 23.87 20.60
C VAL A 307 -13.88 24.62 19.45
N THR A 308 -13.04 25.57 19.79
CA THR A 308 -12.17 26.30 18.85
C THR A 308 -11.30 25.29 18.07
N THR A 309 -11.64 25.05 16.81
CA THR A 309 -10.80 24.32 15.85
C THR A 309 -9.50 25.09 15.64
N LYS A 310 -8.40 24.64 16.24
CA LYS A 310 -7.07 25.22 16.05
C LYS A 310 -6.62 24.95 14.62
N LYS A 311 -6.48 26.02 13.84
CA LYS A 311 -5.91 25.98 12.48
C LYS A 311 -4.50 25.38 12.51
N THR A 312 -4.14 24.67 11.47
CA THR A 312 -2.77 24.15 11.28
C THR A 312 -1.79 25.27 10.93
N GLN A 313 -0.49 25.06 11.16
CA GLN A 313 0.58 26.02 10.78
C GLN A 313 0.51 26.39 9.32
N THR A 314 0.20 25.45 8.45
CA THR A 314 0.11 25.66 6.98
C THR A 314 -1.04 26.58 6.62
N GLU A 315 -2.20 26.42 7.25
CA GLU A 315 -3.38 27.27 7.05
C GLU A 315 -3.15 28.69 7.57
N LEU A 316 -2.57 28.82 8.76
CA LEU A 316 -2.21 30.11 9.33
C LEU A 316 -1.18 30.86 8.47
N PHE A 317 -0.17 30.16 7.96
CA PHE A 317 0.83 30.76 7.08
C PHE A 317 0.26 31.21 5.74
N ALA A 318 -0.70 30.47 5.19
CA ALA A 318 -1.39 30.85 3.96
C ALA A 318 -2.20 32.16 4.14
N GLU A 319 -2.80 32.38 5.32
CA GLU A 319 -3.47 33.64 5.67
C GLU A 319 -2.47 34.78 5.95
N ILE A 320 -1.36 34.50 6.62
CA ILE A 320 -0.32 35.47 6.96
C ILE A 320 0.35 36.07 5.72
N LYS A 321 0.66 35.23 4.73
CA LYS A 321 1.47 35.62 3.57
C LYS A 321 0.92 36.84 2.79
N PRO A 322 -0.37 36.89 2.40
CA PRO A 322 -0.92 38.09 1.73
C PRO A 322 -0.98 39.31 2.65
N LEU A 323 -1.34 39.14 3.93
CA LEU A 323 -1.40 40.23 4.90
C LEU A 323 -0.04 40.83 5.16
N TYR A 324 0.99 40.01 5.34
CA TYR A 324 2.37 40.50 5.53
C TYR A 324 2.92 41.25 4.30
N THR A 325 2.51 40.82 3.10
CA THR A 325 2.94 41.53 1.86
C THR A 325 2.37 42.93 1.78
N GLN A 326 1.12 43.12 2.24
CA GLN A 326 0.40 44.40 2.23
C GLN A 326 0.64 45.24 3.48
N ALA A 327 1.23 44.69 4.54
CA ALA A 327 1.46 45.37 5.81
C ALA A 327 2.44 46.54 5.68
N ASP A 328 2.19 47.58 6.47
CA ASP A 328 3.07 48.72 6.61
C ASP A 328 4.36 48.39 7.40
N THR A 329 5.27 49.38 7.50
CA THR A 329 6.56 49.20 8.15
C THR A 329 6.41 48.88 9.65
N THR A 330 5.37 49.39 10.33
CA THR A 330 5.14 49.23 11.76
C THR A 330 4.73 47.80 12.06
N LYS A 331 3.73 47.26 11.33
CA LYS A 331 3.29 45.88 11.44
C LYS A 331 4.39 44.88 11.08
N LYS A 332 5.23 45.16 10.07
CA LYS A 332 6.39 44.34 9.74
C LYS A 332 7.47 44.28 10.84
N ILE A 333 7.64 45.37 11.60
CA ILE A 333 8.54 45.39 12.77
C ILE A 333 7.94 44.53 13.90
N GLU A 334 6.65 44.65 14.13
CA GLU A 334 5.94 43.88 15.16
C GLU A 334 6.03 42.35 14.88
N VAL A 335 5.81 41.94 13.64
CA VAL A 335 5.98 40.51 13.21
C VAL A 335 7.44 40.07 13.44
N LYS A 336 8.45 40.88 13.16
CA LYS A 336 9.86 40.53 13.45
C LYS A 336 10.12 40.37 14.93
N ASN A 337 9.47 41.16 15.79
CA ASN A 337 9.59 41.02 17.24
C ASN A 337 8.92 39.75 17.74
N ILE A 338 7.78 39.39 17.19
CA ILE A 338 7.11 38.12 17.50
C ILE A 338 8.00 36.94 17.07
N LEU A 339 8.52 36.95 15.86
CA LEU A 339 9.44 35.89 15.40
C LEU A 339 10.64 35.71 16.36
N LYS A 340 11.25 36.84 16.78
CA LYS A 340 12.38 36.83 17.74
C LYS A 340 11.99 36.28 19.10
N LYS A 341 10.78 36.56 19.59
CA LYS A 341 10.23 36.02 20.87
C LYS A 341 10.23 34.51 20.86
N TYR A 342 10.00 33.89 19.67
CA TYR A 342 10.01 32.44 19.45
C TYR A 342 11.36 31.91 18.94
N GLY A 343 12.45 32.72 19.01
CA GLY A 343 13.80 32.33 18.58
C GLY A 343 13.97 32.19 17.07
N GLN A 344 13.05 32.79 16.29
CA GLN A 344 13.05 32.70 14.83
C GLN A 344 13.53 34.03 14.20
N THR A 345 14.21 33.91 13.05
CA THR A 345 14.58 35.06 12.21
C THR A 345 13.77 35.16 10.93
N LYS A 346 13.07 34.08 10.58
CA LYS A 346 12.16 33.92 9.43
C LYS A 346 11.07 32.94 9.79
N PHE A 347 10.01 32.89 8.98
CA PHE A 347 8.96 31.86 9.15
C PHE A 347 9.54 30.47 8.92
N ASP A 348 9.37 29.61 9.91
CA ASP A 348 9.75 28.22 9.88
C ASP A 348 8.49 27.37 10.16
N MET A 349 8.14 26.49 9.25
CA MET A 349 6.95 25.65 9.33
C MET A 349 7.04 24.58 10.45
N THR A 350 8.19 24.47 11.11
CA THR A 350 8.38 23.63 12.30
C THR A 350 8.19 24.38 13.62
N ALA A 351 7.99 25.71 13.57
CA ALA A 351 7.81 26.56 14.74
C ALA A 351 6.43 26.31 15.42
N ASP A 352 6.27 26.78 16.65
CA ASP A 352 5.03 26.64 17.42
C ASP A 352 3.84 27.30 16.69
N VAL A 353 2.69 26.63 16.67
CA VAL A 353 1.42 27.14 16.09
C VAL A 353 1.03 28.49 16.70
N LYS A 354 1.29 28.69 17.98
CA LYS A 354 1.02 29.95 18.68
C LYS A 354 1.77 31.14 18.08
N MET A 355 2.97 30.93 17.55
CA MET A 355 3.71 31.98 16.85
C MET A 355 2.94 32.47 15.61
N PHE A 356 2.37 31.54 14.84
CA PHE A 356 1.58 31.91 13.66
C PHE A 356 0.27 32.59 14.02
N GLU A 357 -0.38 32.19 15.13
CA GLU A 357 -1.59 32.84 15.66
C GLU A 357 -1.30 34.27 16.09
N GLU A 358 -0.21 34.52 16.86
CA GLU A 358 0.20 35.86 17.28
C GLU A 358 0.57 36.76 16.09
N VAL A 359 1.26 36.20 15.08
CA VAL A 359 1.61 36.93 13.85
C VAL A 359 0.36 37.31 13.06
N LEU A 360 -0.60 36.38 12.95
CA LEU A 360 -1.86 36.66 12.24
C LEU A 360 -2.67 37.76 12.93
N GLU A 361 -2.72 37.75 14.26
CA GLU A 361 -3.39 38.74 15.04
C GLU A 361 -2.74 40.13 14.88
N ALA A 362 -1.42 40.21 14.91
CA ALA A 362 -0.66 41.48 14.69
C ALA A 362 -0.83 42.04 13.27
N LEU A 363 -1.17 41.20 12.29
CA LEU A 363 -1.36 41.64 10.91
C LEU A 363 -2.81 42.04 10.59
N ARG A 364 -3.77 41.59 11.37
CA ARG A 364 -5.18 42.01 11.26
C ARG A 364 -5.39 43.37 11.90
#